data_938484858d33082d4a6793c59f969e52
#
_entry.id   938484858d33082d4a6793c59f969e52
#
_cell.length_a   1.000
_cell.length_b   1.000
_cell.length_c   1.000
_cell.angle_alpha   90.00
_cell.angle_beta   90.00
_cell.angle_gamma   90.00
#
_symmetry.space_group_name_H-M   'P 1'
#
loop_
_entity.id
_entity.type
_entity.pdbx_description
1 polymer ?
#
loop_
_entity_poly.entity_id
_entity_poly.type
_entity_poly.pdbx_seq_one_letter_code
_entity_poly.pdbx_strand_id
1 'polypeptide(L)'
;RAEVSDFGPILLARALSLNTTQEQALQLIFAWADSQGLELVDLPDLRSVISFLTSEDGKDELAGIGGVSKATAGVVLRALTALESQGGGQFFGAPGFDTADLIRSDSSGRGIISLLGVGDISSRPALVSAVIMFLLADLFSSLPEVGDVERPKLVFFFDEAHLLFADA
;
A
#
# COMPACT_ATOMS: atom_id res chain seq x y z
N ARG A 1 4.44 8.06 -5.43
CA ARG A 1 4.67 6.67 -5.00
C ARG A 1 4.21 6.51 -3.56
N ALA A 2 3.98 5.29 -3.12
CA ALA A 2 3.75 4.95 -1.72
C ALA A 2 4.87 4.00 -1.25
N GLU A 3 5.38 4.20 -0.04
CA GLU A 3 6.27 3.22 0.55
C GLU A 3 5.46 2.02 1.01
N VAL A 4 6.05 0.84 0.92
CA VAL A 4 5.37 -0.42 1.29
C VAL A 4 5.02 -0.41 2.78
N SER A 5 5.90 0.14 3.62
CA SER A 5 5.64 0.31 5.06
C SER A 5 4.41 1.17 5.34
N ASP A 6 4.26 2.31 4.64
CA ASP A 6 3.12 3.23 4.80
C ASP A 6 1.82 2.63 4.29
N PHE A 7 1.89 1.91 3.16
CA PHE A 7 0.73 1.24 2.57
C PHE A 7 0.18 0.14 3.50
N GLY A 8 1.06 -0.54 4.16
CA GLY A 8 0.77 -1.53 5.19
C GLY A 8 0.31 -2.89 4.67
N PRO A 9 0.34 -3.91 5.55
CA PRO A 9 0.10 -5.30 5.15
C PRO A 9 -1.35 -5.58 4.73
N ILE A 10 -2.34 -4.90 5.31
CA ILE A 10 -3.76 -5.16 5.03
C ILE A 10 -4.13 -4.70 3.62
N LEU A 11 -3.78 -3.46 3.26
CA LEU A 11 -4.05 -2.95 1.91
C LEU A 11 -3.23 -3.69 0.86
N LEU A 12 -1.99 -4.05 1.19
CA LEU A 12 -1.15 -4.84 0.29
C LEU A 12 -1.72 -6.25 0.08
N ALA A 13 -2.20 -6.92 1.13
CA ALA A 13 -2.87 -8.22 1.01
C ALA A 13 -4.09 -8.15 0.08
N ARG A 14 -4.89 -7.08 0.19
CA ARG A 14 -6.02 -6.82 -0.71
C ARG A 14 -5.55 -6.62 -2.15
N ALA A 15 -4.55 -5.76 -2.37
CA ALA A 15 -3.98 -5.51 -3.70
C ALA A 15 -3.41 -6.78 -4.36
N LEU A 16 -2.91 -7.71 -3.56
CA LEU A 16 -2.40 -9.01 -3.97
C LEU A 16 -3.47 -10.10 -4.06
N SER A 17 -4.73 -9.81 -3.69
CA SER A 17 -5.85 -10.77 -3.61
C SER A 17 -5.51 -11.98 -2.74
N LEU A 18 -4.88 -11.75 -1.58
CA LEU A 18 -4.51 -12.78 -0.63
C LEU A 18 -5.71 -13.21 0.23
N ASN A 19 -5.73 -14.49 0.61
CA ASN A 19 -6.69 -14.98 1.59
C ASN A 19 -6.26 -14.63 3.04
N THR A 20 -7.15 -14.88 4.01
CA THR A 20 -6.92 -14.53 5.42
C THR A 20 -5.62 -15.12 5.99
N THR A 21 -5.29 -16.37 5.67
CA THR A 21 -4.03 -17.00 6.15
C THR A 21 -2.80 -16.32 5.58
N GLN A 22 -2.84 -15.94 4.30
CA GLN A 22 -1.75 -15.25 3.62
C GLN A 22 -1.62 -13.80 4.08
N GLU A 23 -2.74 -13.12 4.35
CA GLU A 23 -2.77 -11.79 4.94
C GLU A 23 -2.15 -11.80 6.35
N GLN A 24 -2.54 -12.76 7.20
CA GLN A 24 -1.95 -12.90 8.54
C GLN A 24 -0.44 -13.17 8.47
N ALA A 25 0.01 -13.99 7.52
CA ALA A 25 1.43 -14.21 7.30
C ALA A 25 2.15 -12.92 6.89
N LEU A 26 1.54 -12.12 6.01
CA LEU A 26 2.09 -10.82 5.62
C LEU A 26 2.15 -9.84 6.79
N GLN A 27 1.12 -9.80 7.65
CA GLN A 27 1.11 -8.98 8.87
C GLN A 27 2.25 -9.36 9.82
N LEU A 28 2.54 -10.65 10.00
CA LEU A 28 3.66 -11.12 10.82
C LEU A 28 5.01 -10.66 10.25
N ILE A 29 5.18 -10.72 8.93
CA ILE A 29 6.40 -10.29 8.25
C ILE A 29 6.63 -8.80 8.42
N PHE A 30 5.59 -7.97 8.28
CA PHE A 30 5.67 -6.52 8.52
C PHE A 30 6.01 -6.22 9.99
N ALA A 31 5.34 -6.88 10.94
CA ALA A 31 5.62 -6.71 12.37
C ALA A 31 7.07 -7.09 12.72
N TRP A 32 7.62 -8.13 12.11
CA TRP A 32 9.01 -8.49 12.28
C TRP A 32 9.94 -7.41 11.70
N ALA A 33 9.71 -6.97 10.46
CA ALA A 33 10.51 -5.91 9.84
C ALA A 33 10.52 -4.63 10.70
N ASP A 34 9.36 -4.21 11.19
CA ASP A 34 9.21 -3.06 12.09
C ASP A 34 10.01 -3.26 13.39
N SER A 35 9.94 -4.45 14.00
CA SER A 35 10.70 -4.77 15.22
C SER A 35 12.22 -4.72 15.03
N GLN A 36 12.69 -4.93 13.80
CA GLN A 36 14.11 -4.83 13.41
C GLN A 36 14.49 -3.42 12.95
N GLY A 37 13.54 -2.47 12.90
CA GLY A 37 13.77 -1.13 12.39
C GLY A 37 14.03 -1.10 10.87
N LEU A 38 13.52 -2.08 10.13
CA LEU A 38 13.65 -2.16 8.68
C LEU A 38 12.48 -1.45 8.02
N GLU A 39 12.76 -0.41 7.26
CA GLU A 39 11.79 0.25 6.39
C GLU A 39 11.64 -0.56 5.10
N LEU A 40 10.40 -0.93 4.79
CA LEU A 40 10.05 -1.57 3.53
C LEU A 40 9.65 -0.47 2.55
N VAL A 41 10.61 0.02 1.78
CA VAL A 41 10.39 1.14 0.85
C VAL A 41 9.69 0.65 -0.42
N ASP A 42 10.13 -0.47 -0.96
CA ASP A 42 9.61 -1.01 -2.22
C ASP A 42 9.28 -2.52 -2.14
N LEU A 43 8.76 -3.08 -3.23
CA LEU A 43 8.42 -4.51 -3.29
C LEU A 43 9.65 -5.43 -3.22
N PRO A 44 10.81 -5.09 -3.82
CA PRO A 44 12.06 -5.81 -3.62
C PRO A 44 12.51 -5.92 -2.17
N ASP A 45 12.35 -4.86 -1.35
CA ASP A 45 12.66 -4.90 0.08
C ASP A 45 11.82 -5.95 0.80
N LEU A 46 10.50 -5.91 0.61
CA LEU A 46 9.59 -6.90 1.19
C LEU A 46 9.92 -8.31 0.72
N ARG A 47 10.25 -8.49 -0.55
CA ARG A 47 10.67 -9.79 -1.09
C ARG A 47 11.94 -10.30 -0.40
N SER A 48 12.90 -9.42 -0.17
CA SER A 48 14.17 -9.76 0.48
C SER A 48 13.93 -10.22 1.92
N VAL A 49 13.06 -9.52 2.66
CA VAL A 49 12.66 -9.91 4.02
C VAL A 49 11.98 -11.27 4.03
N ILE A 50 11.00 -11.52 3.14
CA ILE A 50 10.32 -12.81 3.06
C ILE A 50 11.31 -13.93 2.73
N SER A 51 12.23 -13.68 1.81
CA SER A 51 13.26 -14.66 1.40
C SER A 51 14.22 -14.98 2.54
N PHE A 52 14.65 -13.98 3.30
CA PHE A 52 15.47 -14.16 4.50
C PHE A 52 14.74 -15.01 5.54
N LEU A 53 13.54 -14.61 5.93
CA LEU A 53 12.75 -15.30 6.98
C LEU A 53 12.44 -16.76 6.63
N THR A 54 12.39 -17.11 5.35
CA THR A 54 12.13 -18.48 4.89
C THR A 54 13.39 -19.28 4.59
N SER A 55 14.57 -18.65 4.70
CA SER A 55 15.90 -19.30 4.57
C SER A 55 16.28 -20.07 5.83
N GLU A 56 17.36 -20.83 5.75
CA GLU A 56 17.92 -21.52 6.92
C GLU A 56 18.41 -20.54 7.99
N ASP A 57 18.87 -19.35 7.59
CA ASP A 57 19.40 -18.33 8.53
C ASP A 57 18.30 -17.57 9.26
N GLY A 58 17.13 -17.38 8.62
CA GLY A 58 16.00 -16.62 9.19
C GLY A 58 14.89 -17.48 9.81
N LYS A 59 14.96 -18.80 9.70
CA LYS A 59 13.87 -19.70 10.14
C LYS A 59 13.55 -19.60 11.64
N ASP A 60 14.55 -19.35 12.47
CA ASP A 60 14.37 -19.26 13.92
C ASP A 60 13.66 -17.94 14.28
N GLU A 61 13.97 -16.85 13.58
CA GLU A 61 13.27 -15.57 13.69
C GLU A 61 11.79 -15.73 13.31
N LEU A 62 11.53 -16.39 12.19
CA LEU A 62 10.18 -16.67 11.73
C LEU A 62 9.38 -17.53 12.69
N ALA A 63 10.01 -18.56 13.30
CA ALA A 63 9.39 -19.39 14.31
C ALA A 63 9.03 -18.57 15.58
N GLY A 64 9.89 -17.62 15.96
CA GLY A 64 9.71 -16.75 17.13
C GLY A 64 8.48 -15.84 17.05
N ILE A 65 8.03 -15.47 15.83
CA ILE A 65 6.86 -14.61 15.61
C ILE A 65 5.56 -15.38 15.31
N GLY A 66 5.56 -16.71 15.39
CA GLY A 66 4.38 -17.53 15.15
C GLY A 66 4.46 -18.43 13.92
N GLY A 67 5.53 -18.28 13.13
CA GLY A 67 5.80 -19.11 11.95
C GLY A 67 4.94 -18.80 10.75
N VAL A 68 5.53 -18.93 9.57
CA VAL A 68 4.84 -18.90 8.27
C VAL A 68 5.28 -20.12 7.48
N SER A 69 4.34 -20.87 6.94
CA SER A 69 4.72 -22.01 6.12
C SER A 69 5.45 -21.59 4.85
N LYS A 70 6.42 -22.39 4.39
CA LYS A 70 7.09 -22.15 3.11
C LYS A 70 6.09 -22.08 1.94
N ALA A 71 5.01 -22.84 2.01
CA ALA A 71 3.95 -22.81 1.01
C ALA A 71 3.23 -21.45 0.98
N THR A 72 2.85 -20.92 2.14
CA THR A 72 2.22 -19.60 2.27
C THR A 72 3.15 -18.47 1.80
N ALA A 73 4.40 -18.47 2.25
CA ALA A 73 5.40 -17.50 1.80
C ALA A 73 5.60 -17.57 0.27
N GLY A 74 5.64 -18.77 -0.30
CA GLY A 74 5.75 -18.95 -1.74
C GLY A 74 4.57 -18.41 -2.52
N VAL A 75 3.34 -18.41 -1.96
CA VAL A 75 2.18 -17.76 -2.58
C VAL A 75 2.37 -16.25 -2.58
N VAL A 76 2.75 -15.67 -1.44
CA VAL A 76 2.97 -14.22 -1.31
C VAL A 76 4.06 -13.75 -2.28
N LEU A 77 5.19 -14.47 -2.35
CA LEU A 77 6.29 -14.15 -3.28
C LEU A 77 5.85 -14.16 -4.75
N ARG A 78 5.03 -15.14 -5.16
CA ARG A 78 4.49 -15.18 -6.53
C ARG A 78 3.54 -14.02 -6.80
N ALA A 79 2.69 -13.68 -5.84
CA ALA A 79 1.77 -12.55 -5.95
C ALA A 79 2.52 -11.22 -6.06
N LEU A 80 3.59 -11.02 -5.27
CA LEU A 80 4.48 -9.85 -5.40
C LEU A 80 5.13 -9.78 -6.78
N THR A 81 5.66 -10.91 -7.28
CA THR A 81 6.27 -10.98 -8.63
C THR A 81 5.25 -10.61 -9.72
N ALA A 82 4.02 -11.11 -9.59
CA ALA A 82 2.95 -10.78 -10.53
C ALA A 82 2.57 -9.29 -10.45
N LEU A 83 2.54 -8.71 -9.25
CA LEU A 83 2.27 -7.28 -9.06
C LEU A 83 3.35 -6.42 -9.70
N GLU A 84 4.64 -6.73 -9.48
CA GLU A 84 5.77 -6.02 -10.09
C GLU A 84 5.73 -6.06 -11.61
N SER A 85 5.51 -7.25 -12.19
CA SER A 85 5.47 -7.43 -13.65
C SER A 85 4.30 -6.68 -14.32
N GLN A 86 3.32 -6.28 -13.55
CA GLN A 86 2.12 -5.56 -14.01
C GLN A 86 2.13 -4.07 -13.63
N GLY A 87 3.30 -3.48 -13.43
CA GLY A 87 3.45 -2.06 -13.16
C GLY A 87 3.39 -1.65 -11.68
N GLY A 88 3.14 -2.59 -10.76
CA GLY A 88 3.10 -2.28 -9.32
C GLY A 88 4.40 -1.64 -8.78
N GLY A 89 5.54 -1.99 -9.35
CA GLY A 89 6.82 -1.38 -9.01
C GLY A 89 6.94 0.11 -9.35
N GLN A 90 6.07 0.65 -10.19
CA GLN A 90 6.03 2.10 -10.44
C GLN A 90 5.26 2.86 -9.37
N PHE A 91 4.32 2.17 -8.71
CA PHE A 91 3.52 2.74 -7.64
C PHE A 91 4.28 2.73 -6.30
N PHE A 92 4.95 1.61 -5.98
CA PHE A 92 5.71 1.49 -4.73
C PHE A 92 7.13 2.06 -4.85
N GLY A 93 7.62 2.69 -3.79
CA GLY A 93 8.97 3.23 -3.67
C GLY A 93 9.07 4.66 -3.20
N ALA A 94 10.29 5.13 -3.03
CA ALA A 94 10.59 6.51 -2.66
C ALA A 94 10.73 7.43 -3.91
N PRO A 95 10.52 8.78 -3.79
CA PRO A 95 9.97 9.41 -2.59
C PRO A 95 8.50 9.06 -2.40
N GLY A 96 8.08 8.95 -1.13
CA GLY A 96 6.69 8.74 -0.75
C GLY A 96 5.78 9.88 -1.23
N PHE A 97 4.50 9.58 -1.36
CA PHE A 97 3.48 10.57 -1.67
C PHE A 97 3.11 11.32 -0.39
N ASP A 98 3.13 12.66 -0.46
CA ASP A 98 2.66 13.51 0.64
C ASP A 98 1.25 14.00 0.31
N THR A 99 0.26 13.62 1.11
CA THR A 99 -1.13 14.07 0.95
C THR A 99 -1.30 15.57 1.13
N ALA A 100 -0.39 16.24 1.87
CA ALA A 100 -0.36 17.69 1.95
C ALA A 100 -0.20 18.36 0.57
N ASP A 101 0.40 17.66 -0.39
CA ASP A 101 0.52 18.16 -1.76
C ASP A 101 -0.82 18.32 -2.48
N LEU A 102 -1.86 17.59 -2.07
CA LEU A 102 -3.19 17.67 -2.67
C LEU A 102 -3.97 18.93 -2.25
N ILE A 103 -3.61 19.54 -1.12
CA ILE A 103 -4.30 20.71 -0.57
C ILE A 103 -3.54 22.02 -0.79
N ARG A 104 -2.46 21.98 -1.58
CA ARG A 104 -1.67 23.19 -1.91
C ARG A 104 -2.48 24.17 -2.76
N SER A 105 -2.13 25.45 -2.60
CA SER A 105 -2.60 26.53 -3.45
C SER A 105 -1.46 27.12 -4.27
N ASP A 106 -1.79 27.68 -5.41
CA ASP A 106 -0.85 28.46 -6.22
C ASP A 106 -0.55 29.83 -5.59
N SER A 107 0.35 30.57 -6.18
CA SER A 107 0.74 31.93 -5.72
C SER A 107 -0.40 32.95 -5.74
N SER A 108 -1.51 32.66 -6.43
CA SER A 108 -2.72 33.49 -6.47
C SER A 108 -3.78 33.06 -5.46
N GLY A 109 -3.51 32.03 -4.64
CA GLY A 109 -4.42 31.49 -3.64
C GLY A 109 -5.47 30.52 -4.20
N ARG A 110 -5.34 30.07 -5.46
CA ARG A 110 -6.23 29.08 -6.05
C ARG A 110 -5.72 27.68 -5.75
N GLY A 111 -6.63 26.75 -5.46
CA GLY A 111 -6.30 25.33 -5.26
C GLY A 111 -5.68 24.72 -6.51
N ILE A 112 -4.73 23.83 -6.32
CA ILE A 112 -4.09 23.06 -7.40
C ILE A 112 -5.00 21.88 -7.75
N ILE A 113 -5.21 21.64 -9.04
CA ILE A 113 -5.92 20.44 -9.53
C ILE A 113 -4.89 19.34 -9.73
N SER A 114 -5.03 18.26 -8.96
CA SER A 114 -4.19 17.06 -9.08
C SER A 114 -4.93 15.98 -9.87
N LEU A 115 -4.26 15.37 -10.83
CA LEU A 115 -4.79 14.26 -11.63
C LEU A 115 -4.05 12.98 -11.25
N LEU A 116 -4.77 12.01 -10.69
CA LEU A 116 -4.26 10.68 -10.44
C LEU A 116 -4.62 9.76 -11.60
N GLY A 117 -3.67 9.51 -12.49
CA GLY A 117 -3.85 8.57 -13.60
C GLY A 117 -3.64 7.13 -13.12
N VAL A 118 -4.69 6.32 -13.19
CA VAL A 118 -4.64 4.89 -12.83
C VAL A 118 -4.56 3.96 -14.05
N GLY A 119 -4.29 4.52 -15.24
CA GLY A 119 -4.32 3.77 -16.51
C GLY A 119 -3.45 2.53 -16.52
N ASP A 120 -2.25 2.62 -15.99
CA ASP A 120 -1.28 1.50 -15.97
C ASP A 120 -1.67 0.36 -15.01
N ILE A 121 -2.52 0.65 -14.02
CA ILE A 121 -3.00 -0.32 -13.03
C ILE A 121 -4.49 -0.63 -13.16
N SER A 122 -5.18 -0.06 -14.15
CA SER A 122 -6.63 -0.23 -14.36
C SER A 122 -7.07 -1.68 -14.60
N SER A 123 -6.15 -2.52 -15.08
CA SER A 123 -6.37 -3.97 -15.24
C SER A 123 -6.42 -4.73 -13.91
N ARG A 124 -6.19 -4.07 -12.78
CA ARG A 124 -6.16 -4.65 -11.43
C ARG A 124 -7.07 -3.86 -10.48
N PRO A 125 -8.38 -4.11 -10.49
CA PRO A 125 -9.34 -3.38 -9.67
C PRO A 125 -8.98 -3.39 -8.18
N ALA A 126 -8.51 -4.53 -7.65
CA ALA A 126 -8.09 -4.65 -6.25
C ALA A 126 -6.92 -3.71 -5.89
N LEU A 127 -5.94 -3.55 -6.78
CA LEU A 127 -4.85 -2.59 -6.58
C LEU A 127 -5.37 -1.14 -6.64
N VAL A 128 -6.21 -0.81 -7.62
CA VAL A 128 -6.82 0.53 -7.73
C VAL A 128 -7.60 0.86 -6.46
N SER A 129 -8.46 -0.06 -6.02
CA SER A 129 -9.24 0.09 -4.77
C SER A 129 -8.33 0.31 -3.56
N ALA A 130 -7.27 -0.51 -3.40
CA ALA A 130 -6.33 -0.40 -2.29
C ALA A 130 -5.57 0.93 -2.32
N VAL A 131 -5.13 1.41 -3.49
CA VAL A 131 -4.47 2.72 -3.66
C VAL A 131 -5.39 3.87 -3.24
N ILE A 132 -6.65 3.84 -3.67
CA ILE A 132 -7.61 4.87 -3.30
C ILE A 132 -7.92 4.82 -1.80
N MET A 133 -8.08 3.62 -1.23
CA MET A 133 -8.28 3.47 0.22
C MET A 133 -7.09 3.99 1.01
N PHE A 134 -5.86 3.70 0.58
CA PHE A 134 -4.65 4.25 1.19
C PHE A 134 -4.66 5.78 1.17
N LEU A 135 -4.91 6.38 0.00
CA LEU A 135 -4.98 7.82 -0.16
C LEU A 135 -6.04 8.46 0.74
N LEU A 136 -7.22 7.88 0.80
CA LEU A 136 -8.31 8.40 1.65
C LEU A 136 -8.01 8.24 3.14
N ALA A 137 -7.41 7.12 3.56
CA ALA A 137 -7.02 6.88 4.93
C ALA A 137 -5.93 7.85 5.40
N ASP A 138 -4.92 8.09 4.55
CA ASP A 138 -3.84 9.02 4.85
C ASP A 138 -4.36 10.46 4.93
N LEU A 139 -5.21 10.89 4.00
CA LEU A 139 -5.89 12.19 4.07
C LEU A 139 -6.75 12.33 5.33
N PHE A 140 -7.50 11.29 5.69
CA PHE A 140 -8.32 11.32 6.90
C PHE A 140 -7.49 11.48 8.17
N SER A 141 -6.29 10.86 8.20
CA SER A 141 -5.36 10.96 9.32
C SER A 141 -4.63 12.30 9.38
N SER A 142 -4.31 12.88 8.21
CA SER A 142 -3.45 14.05 8.09
C SER A 142 -4.22 15.37 8.11
N LEU A 143 -5.49 15.36 7.66
CA LEU A 143 -6.29 16.57 7.61
C LEU A 143 -6.88 16.91 8.99
N PRO A 144 -6.71 18.15 9.49
CA PRO A 144 -7.31 18.57 10.74
C PRO A 144 -8.84 18.68 10.60
N GLU A 145 -9.54 18.35 11.67
CA GLU A 145 -10.97 18.69 11.78
C GLU A 145 -11.14 20.21 11.82
N VAL A 146 -11.81 20.76 10.80
CA VAL A 146 -11.99 22.21 10.65
C VAL A 146 -13.43 22.66 10.92
N GLY A 147 -14.31 21.72 11.31
CA GLY A 147 -15.72 22.01 11.52
C GLY A 147 -16.46 22.38 10.23
N ASP A 148 -17.55 23.12 10.38
CA ASP A 148 -18.37 23.58 9.26
C ASP A 148 -17.73 24.81 8.62
N VAL A 149 -17.13 24.66 7.46
CA VAL A 149 -16.45 25.72 6.71
C VAL A 149 -17.23 26.07 5.45
N GLU A 150 -17.20 27.35 5.04
CA GLU A 150 -17.91 27.84 3.87
C GLU A 150 -17.49 27.17 2.55
N ARG A 151 -16.27 26.65 2.48
CA ARG A 151 -15.73 26.01 1.27
C ARG A 151 -15.00 24.74 1.63
N PRO A 152 -15.19 23.64 0.85
CA PRO A 152 -14.46 22.41 1.07
C PRO A 152 -12.96 22.64 0.88
N LYS A 153 -12.14 21.97 1.69
CA LYS A 153 -10.68 22.00 1.58
C LYS A 153 -10.18 21.16 0.41
N LEU A 154 -10.85 20.06 0.13
CA LEU A 154 -10.51 19.12 -0.92
C LEU A 154 -11.80 18.56 -1.54
N VAL A 155 -11.80 18.39 -2.85
CA VAL A 155 -12.92 17.79 -3.59
C VAL A 155 -12.36 16.68 -4.47
N PHE A 156 -12.94 15.49 -4.36
CA PHE A 156 -12.60 14.35 -5.20
C PHE A 156 -13.62 14.17 -6.32
N PHE A 157 -13.10 13.93 -7.52
CA PHE A 157 -13.90 13.46 -8.64
C PHE A 157 -13.40 12.07 -9.02
N PHE A 158 -14.24 11.08 -8.88
CA PHE A 158 -13.96 9.71 -9.29
C PHE A 158 -14.64 9.45 -10.63
N ASP A 159 -13.83 9.27 -11.65
CA ASP A 159 -14.26 8.63 -12.89
C ASP A 159 -14.22 7.11 -12.65
N GLU A 160 -15.17 6.37 -13.21
CA GLU A 160 -15.31 4.92 -12.99
C GLU A 160 -15.42 4.52 -11.51
N ALA A 161 -16.27 5.23 -10.74
CA ALA A 161 -16.43 5.01 -9.30
C ALA A 161 -16.79 3.56 -8.90
N HIS A 162 -17.30 2.74 -9.84
CA HIS A 162 -17.58 1.33 -9.60
C HIS A 162 -16.30 0.50 -9.25
N LEU A 163 -15.12 0.95 -9.68
CA LEU A 163 -13.85 0.30 -9.34
C LEU A 163 -13.52 0.38 -7.84
N LEU A 164 -14.11 1.33 -7.11
CA LEU A 164 -13.95 1.43 -5.65
C LEU A 164 -14.64 0.29 -4.91
N PHE A 165 -15.66 -0.30 -5.51
CA PHE A 165 -16.52 -1.30 -4.90
C PHE A 165 -16.38 -2.68 -5.55
N ALA A 166 -15.36 -2.87 -6.35
CA ALA A 166 -15.19 -4.04 -7.20
C ALA A 166 -14.99 -5.36 -6.43
N ASP A 167 -14.91 -5.38 -5.10
CA ASP A 167 -14.82 -6.59 -4.27
C ASP A 167 -15.38 -6.32 -2.85
N ALA A 168 -16.47 -5.57 -2.74
CA ALA A 168 -17.16 -5.34 -1.47
C ALA A 168 -18.24 -6.40 -1.24
#